data_83b827949f2cd555fdbb409b8585427e
#
_entry.id   83b827949f2cd555fdbb409b8585427e
#
_cell.length_a   1.000
_cell.length_b   1.000
_cell.length_c   1.000
_cell.angle_alpha   90.00
_cell.angle_beta   90.00
_cell.angle_gamma   90.00
#
_symmetry.space_group_name_H-M   'P 1'
#
loop_
_entity.id
_entity.type
_entity.pdbx_description
1 polymer ?
#
loop_
_entity_poly.entity_id
_entity_poly.type
_entity_poly.pdbx_seq_one_letter_code
_entity_poly.pdbx_strand_id
1 'polypeptide(L)'
;MSLTVIIPTLNEGESIGPTIDQIPRNLPWLDVKVLIVDGNSTDNTAEEAEKRGAIVHNEPRKGYGRAYKTGFSLIDTDYVATIDGDTTYPADKIPHVLAFLINNNLDFVTCNRLDRMDADAMSITHKIGNWGLTFGTNLFHGINIKDSQSGMWVFKKEVISKVNLTSDGMPLSEEFKIEAFKRGLRAVEIPVPFHARVGEVKLNTWEDGIWNLWFLVTKMKDFR
;
A
#
# COMPACT_ATOMS: atom_id res chain seq x y z
N MET A 1 -14.10 13.55 10.71
CA MET A 1 -13.08 12.48 10.57
C MET A 1 -12.06 12.94 9.57
N SER A 2 -10.81 12.57 9.77
CA SER A 2 -9.71 12.97 8.89
C SER A 2 -8.95 11.74 8.35
N LEU A 3 -8.53 11.80 7.10
CA LEU A 3 -7.84 10.73 6.37
C LEU A 3 -6.63 11.28 5.64
N THR A 4 -5.48 10.63 5.76
CA THR A 4 -4.35 10.85 4.85
C THR A 4 -4.24 9.69 3.87
N VAL A 5 -4.23 10.00 2.58
CA VAL A 5 -3.90 9.04 1.52
C VAL A 5 -2.41 9.19 1.20
N ILE A 6 -1.62 8.17 1.48
CA ILE A 6 -0.17 8.14 1.22
C ILE A 6 0.08 7.43 -0.11
N ILE A 7 0.84 8.06 -0.97
CA ILE A 7 1.23 7.53 -2.27
C ILE A 7 2.76 7.65 -2.38
N PRO A 8 3.50 6.53 -2.30
CA PRO A 8 4.92 6.53 -2.63
C PRO A 8 5.09 6.68 -4.15
N THR A 9 6.02 7.51 -4.58
CA THR A 9 6.28 7.76 -6.01
C THR A 9 7.77 7.69 -6.33
N LEU A 10 8.05 7.24 -7.56
CA LEU A 10 9.37 7.36 -8.19
C LEU A 10 9.15 7.41 -9.71
N ASN A 11 9.33 8.58 -10.33
CA ASN A 11 9.13 8.82 -11.76
C ASN A 11 7.74 8.36 -12.25
N GLU A 12 6.67 8.88 -11.62
CA GLU A 12 5.26 8.60 -11.94
C GLU A 12 4.54 9.81 -12.54
N GLY A 13 5.27 10.69 -13.23
CA GLY A 13 4.74 11.97 -13.76
C GLY A 13 3.53 11.83 -14.67
N GLU A 14 3.42 10.73 -15.44
CA GLU A 14 2.28 10.47 -16.32
C GLU A 14 1.03 9.97 -15.57
N SER A 15 1.21 9.27 -14.46
CA SER A 15 0.14 8.54 -13.76
C SER A 15 -0.29 9.20 -12.45
N ILE A 16 0.60 9.93 -11.77
CA ILE A 16 0.30 10.49 -10.45
C ILE A 16 -0.87 11.48 -10.48
N GLY A 17 -0.96 12.29 -11.53
CA GLY A 17 -2.07 13.21 -11.71
C GLY A 17 -3.42 12.50 -11.78
N PRO A 18 -3.65 11.61 -12.74
CA PRO A 18 -4.84 10.77 -12.82
C PRO A 18 -5.15 9.99 -11.54
N THR A 19 -4.12 9.49 -10.83
CA THR A 19 -4.33 8.80 -9.55
C THR A 19 -4.91 9.72 -8.49
N ILE A 20 -4.35 10.94 -8.33
CA ILE A 20 -4.85 11.93 -7.36
C ILE A 20 -6.27 12.39 -7.71
N ASP A 21 -6.57 12.58 -8.99
CA ASP A 21 -7.88 13.03 -9.46
C ASP A 21 -9.00 12.02 -9.16
N GLN A 22 -8.68 10.73 -9.04
CA GLN A 22 -9.63 9.69 -8.64
C GLN A 22 -9.94 9.69 -7.13
N ILE A 23 -9.16 10.37 -6.29
CA ILE A 23 -9.38 10.39 -4.83
C ILE A 23 -10.55 11.34 -4.51
N PRO A 24 -11.67 10.85 -3.94
CA PRO A 24 -12.77 11.73 -3.55
C PRO A 24 -12.37 12.60 -2.35
N ARG A 25 -12.30 13.92 -2.56
CA ARG A 25 -11.92 14.89 -1.50
C ARG A 25 -13.07 15.79 -1.03
N ASN A 26 -14.16 15.86 -1.80
CA ASN A 26 -15.32 16.70 -1.50
C ASN A 26 -16.42 15.92 -0.76
N LEU A 27 -16.07 15.34 0.39
CA LEU A 27 -17.01 14.55 1.20
C LEU A 27 -17.32 15.32 2.48
N PRO A 28 -18.62 15.67 2.77
CA PRO A 28 -18.98 16.49 3.94
C PRO A 28 -18.58 15.89 5.29
N TRP A 29 -18.37 14.57 5.34
CA TRP A 29 -18.06 13.82 6.56
C TRP A 29 -16.58 13.45 6.71
N LEU A 30 -15.75 13.70 5.68
CA LEU A 30 -14.35 13.24 5.63
C LEU A 30 -13.44 14.34 5.07
N ASP A 31 -12.53 14.82 5.89
CA ASP A 31 -11.41 15.67 5.46
C ASP A 31 -10.28 14.80 4.92
N VAL A 32 -9.94 14.94 3.65
CA VAL A 32 -8.98 14.10 2.95
C VAL A 32 -7.73 14.90 2.57
N LYS A 33 -6.59 14.48 3.10
CA LYS A 33 -5.25 14.95 2.71
C LYS A 33 -4.59 13.92 1.80
N VAL A 34 -3.90 14.36 0.76
CA VAL A 34 -3.07 13.51 -0.11
C VAL A 34 -1.62 13.83 0.18
N LEU A 35 -0.86 12.82 0.59
CA LEU A 35 0.57 12.91 0.88
C LEU A 35 1.34 12.05 -0.11
N ILE A 36 2.11 12.70 -0.96
CA ILE A 36 3.07 12.06 -1.85
C ILE A 36 4.40 11.94 -1.10
N VAL A 37 4.95 10.74 -1.07
CA VAL A 37 6.31 10.52 -0.59
C VAL A 37 7.17 10.18 -1.79
N ASP A 38 7.86 11.19 -2.30
CA ASP A 38 8.63 11.11 -3.53
C ASP A 38 10.05 10.59 -3.29
N GLY A 39 10.39 9.49 -3.95
CA GLY A 39 11.67 8.79 -3.88
C GLY A 39 12.78 9.47 -4.67
N ASN A 40 12.79 10.81 -4.75
CA ASN A 40 13.73 11.60 -5.53
C ASN A 40 13.53 11.41 -7.05
N SER A 41 12.30 11.59 -7.52
CA SER A 41 11.95 11.56 -8.95
C SER A 41 12.75 12.58 -9.75
N THR A 42 13.08 12.23 -10.98
CA THR A 42 13.82 13.08 -11.92
C THR A 42 12.94 13.65 -13.04
N ASP A 43 11.66 13.25 -13.04
CA ASP A 43 10.63 13.74 -13.95
C ASP A 43 9.72 14.79 -13.26
N ASN A 44 8.59 15.11 -13.86
CA ASN A 44 7.63 16.09 -13.34
C ASN A 44 6.66 15.53 -12.27
N THR A 45 6.96 14.38 -11.62
CA THR A 45 6.08 13.74 -10.63
C THR A 45 5.64 14.69 -9.52
N ALA A 46 6.60 15.37 -8.88
CA ALA A 46 6.31 16.28 -7.77
C ALA A 46 5.44 17.47 -8.21
N GLU A 47 5.77 18.09 -9.34
CA GLU A 47 5.01 19.21 -9.89
C GLU A 47 3.56 18.82 -10.22
N GLU A 48 3.36 17.66 -10.83
CA GLU A 48 2.02 17.16 -11.19
C GLU A 48 1.17 16.88 -9.96
N ALA A 49 1.79 16.40 -8.88
CA ALA A 49 1.11 16.18 -7.60
C ALA A 49 0.73 17.51 -6.92
N GLU A 50 1.66 18.45 -6.84
CA GLU A 50 1.43 19.78 -6.24
C GLU A 50 0.34 20.57 -6.95
N LYS A 51 0.30 20.55 -8.30
CA LYS A 51 -0.76 21.18 -9.11
C LYS A 51 -2.16 20.69 -8.72
N ARG A 52 -2.28 19.47 -8.18
CA ARG A 52 -3.54 18.87 -7.72
C ARG A 52 -3.77 19.03 -6.23
N GLY A 53 -2.96 19.87 -5.56
CA GLY A 53 -3.09 20.16 -4.14
C GLY A 53 -2.68 19.02 -3.22
N ALA A 54 -1.83 18.10 -3.67
CA ALA A 54 -1.19 17.13 -2.80
C ALA A 54 -0.01 17.78 -2.05
N ILE A 55 0.26 17.28 -0.86
CA ILE A 55 1.47 17.62 -0.10
C ILE A 55 2.58 16.69 -0.59
N VAL A 56 3.69 17.23 -1.04
CA VAL A 56 4.84 16.44 -1.51
C VAL A 56 5.95 16.49 -0.47
N HIS A 57 6.43 15.32 -0.07
CA HIS A 57 7.59 15.14 0.79
C HIS A 57 8.66 14.36 0.04
N ASN A 58 9.86 14.93 -0.09
CA ASN A 58 10.99 14.24 -0.72
C ASN A 58 11.68 13.30 0.26
N GLU A 59 11.75 12.00 -0.08
CA GLU A 59 12.50 10.97 0.67
C GLU A 59 13.69 10.49 -0.18
N PRO A 60 14.90 11.02 0.05
CA PRO A 60 16.06 10.71 -0.79
C PRO A 60 16.62 9.30 -0.59
N ARG A 61 16.24 8.62 0.48
CA ARG A 61 16.66 7.25 0.76
C ARG A 61 15.84 6.28 -0.07
N LYS A 62 16.50 5.37 -0.76
CA LYS A 62 15.83 4.40 -1.63
C LYS A 62 15.03 3.38 -0.83
N GLY A 63 13.90 2.97 -1.39
CA GLY A 63 13.10 1.84 -0.94
C GLY A 63 11.62 2.15 -0.79
N TYR A 64 10.81 1.26 -1.31
CA TYR A 64 9.34 1.31 -1.22
C TYR A 64 8.87 1.38 0.24
N GLY A 65 9.38 0.49 1.08
CA GLY A 65 9.07 0.49 2.51
C GLY A 65 9.59 1.73 3.22
N ARG A 66 10.72 2.29 2.78
CA ARG A 66 11.26 3.54 3.33
C ARG A 66 10.28 4.69 3.09
N ALA A 67 9.78 4.82 1.88
CA ALA A 67 8.81 5.86 1.55
C ALA A 67 7.55 5.76 2.43
N TYR A 68 6.99 4.56 2.62
CA TYR A 68 5.86 4.37 3.52
C TYR A 68 6.17 4.72 4.98
N LYS A 69 7.31 4.26 5.51
CA LYS A 69 7.70 4.58 6.91
C LYS A 69 7.86 6.08 7.12
N THR A 70 8.42 6.79 6.14
CA THR A 70 8.48 8.25 6.15
C THR A 70 7.08 8.85 6.12
N GLY A 71 6.23 8.42 5.21
CA GLY A 71 4.82 8.85 5.16
C GLY A 71 4.11 8.62 6.48
N PHE A 72 4.25 7.44 7.10
CA PHE A 72 3.66 7.13 8.40
C PHE A 72 4.11 8.06 9.52
N SER A 73 5.36 8.55 9.48
CA SER A 73 5.86 9.50 10.49
C SER A 73 5.29 10.92 10.36
N LEU A 74 4.70 11.24 9.20
CA LEU A 74 4.15 12.58 8.89
C LEU A 74 2.63 12.69 9.10
N ILE A 75 1.95 11.61 9.51
CA ILE A 75 0.50 11.57 9.62
C ILE A 75 0.02 12.33 10.86
N ASP A 76 -0.95 13.22 10.65
CA ASP A 76 -1.66 13.94 11.70
C ASP A 76 -3.18 13.62 11.77
N THR A 77 -3.69 12.77 10.86
CA THR A 77 -5.10 12.41 10.71
C THR A 77 -5.49 11.15 11.49
N ASP A 78 -6.80 10.89 11.65
CA ASP A 78 -7.33 9.74 12.39
C ASP A 78 -7.13 8.42 11.66
N TYR A 79 -7.21 8.47 10.32
CA TYR A 79 -7.14 7.31 9.44
C TYR A 79 -6.09 7.51 8.36
N VAL A 80 -5.63 6.39 7.83
CA VAL A 80 -4.64 6.32 6.75
C VAL A 80 -5.15 5.40 5.66
N ALA A 81 -4.99 5.82 4.42
CA ALA A 81 -5.09 4.94 3.25
C ALA A 81 -3.75 4.96 2.50
N THR A 82 -3.45 3.87 1.82
CA THR A 82 -2.29 3.76 0.94
C THR A 82 -2.71 3.25 -0.42
N ILE A 83 -2.10 3.75 -1.47
CA ILE A 83 -2.21 3.25 -2.85
C ILE A 83 -0.90 3.52 -3.60
N ASP A 84 -0.69 2.84 -4.73
CA ASP A 84 0.41 3.16 -5.64
C ASP A 84 0.04 4.33 -6.56
N GLY A 85 1.05 5.00 -7.12
CA GLY A 85 0.89 6.20 -7.96
C GLY A 85 0.57 5.93 -9.43
N ASP A 86 0.26 4.69 -9.82
CA ASP A 86 0.24 4.16 -11.18
C ASP A 86 -1.16 3.84 -11.75
N THR A 87 -2.20 4.32 -11.08
CA THR A 87 -3.62 4.12 -11.43
C THR A 87 -4.16 2.69 -11.31
N THR A 88 -3.36 1.73 -10.84
CA THR A 88 -3.79 0.33 -10.75
C THR A 88 -4.85 0.08 -9.67
N TYR A 89 -4.80 0.85 -8.57
CA TYR A 89 -5.78 0.75 -7.49
C TYR A 89 -6.96 1.70 -7.68
N PRO A 90 -8.19 1.28 -7.30
CA PRO A 90 -9.38 2.10 -7.41
C PRO A 90 -9.43 3.15 -6.29
N ALA A 91 -8.76 4.29 -6.47
CA ALA A 91 -8.67 5.36 -5.47
C ALA A 91 -10.06 5.92 -5.08
N ASP A 92 -11.04 5.85 -5.98
CA ASP A 92 -12.43 6.22 -5.74
C ASP A 92 -13.14 5.32 -4.70
N LYS A 93 -12.61 4.13 -4.41
CA LYS A 93 -13.15 3.20 -3.42
C LYS A 93 -12.62 3.42 -2.00
N ILE A 94 -11.60 4.26 -1.82
CA ILE A 94 -11.03 4.54 -0.48
C ILE A 94 -12.10 4.91 0.57
N PRO A 95 -13.06 5.83 0.30
CA PRO A 95 -14.11 6.14 1.27
C PRO A 95 -15.02 4.95 1.63
N HIS A 96 -15.26 4.03 0.68
CA HIS A 96 -16.03 2.82 0.92
C HIS A 96 -15.29 1.83 1.82
N VAL A 97 -13.97 1.65 1.58
CA VAL A 97 -13.12 0.80 2.41
C VAL A 97 -13.00 1.40 3.82
N LEU A 98 -12.88 2.72 3.94
CA LEU A 98 -12.88 3.41 5.23
C LEU A 98 -14.21 3.23 5.97
N ALA A 99 -15.34 3.41 5.30
CA ALA A 99 -16.65 3.19 5.89
C ALA A 99 -16.82 1.73 6.34
N PHE A 100 -16.33 0.76 5.55
CA PHE A 100 -16.32 -0.64 5.93
C PHE A 100 -15.48 -0.88 7.20
N LEU A 101 -14.29 -0.31 7.30
CA LEU A 101 -13.42 -0.38 8.48
C LEU A 101 -14.16 0.15 9.73
N ILE A 102 -14.78 1.31 9.62
CA ILE A 102 -15.48 1.97 10.74
C ILE A 102 -16.70 1.16 11.18
N ASN A 103 -17.57 0.80 10.24
CA ASN A 103 -18.85 0.10 10.53
C ASN A 103 -18.63 -1.29 11.13
N ASN A 104 -17.52 -1.96 10.81
CA ASN A 104 -17.15 -3.27 11.37
C ASN A 104 -16.19 -3.17 12.55
N ASN A 105 -15.93 -1.96 13.04
CA ASN A 105 -15.01 -1.71 14.16
C ASN A 105 -13.63 -2.36 13.97
N LEU A 106 -13.11 -2.31 12.74
CA LEU A 106 -11.80 -2.86 12.38
C LEU A 106 -10.68 -1.87 12.69
N ASP A 107 -9.45 -2.39 12.75
CA ASP A 107 -8.26 -1.58 12.95
C ASP A 107 -7.44 -1.47 11.64
N PHE A 108 -7.49 -2.52 10.80
CA PHE A 108 -6.73 -2.62 9.57
C PHE A 108 -7.52 -3.37 8.49
N VAL A 109 -7.58 -2.82 7.29
CA VAL A 109 -8.14 -3.48 6.10
C VAL A 109 -7.05 -3.51 5.03
N THR A 110 -6.71 -4.70 4.53
CA THR A 110 -5.90 -4.87 3.32
C THR A 110 -6.79 -5.22 2.13
N CYS A 111 -6.43 -4.73 0.95
CA CYS A 111 -7.21 -4.93 -0.26
C CYS A 111 -6.56 -6.00 -1.14
N ASN A 112 -7.31 -7.04 -1.51
CA ASN A 112 -6.88 -8.12 -2.39
C ASN A 112 -7.17 -7.76 -3.85
N ARG A 113 -6.13 -7.81 -4.69
CA ARG A 113 -6.19 -7.50 -6.12
C ARG A 113 -6.64 -8.70 -6.97
N LEU A 114 -6.39 -9.91 -6.49
CA LEU A 114 -6.43 -11.13 -7.31
C LEU A 114 -7.86 -11.60 -7.63
N ASP A 115 -8.83 -11.28 -6.77
CA ASP A 115 -10.21 -11.71 -6.94
C ASP A 115 -11.00 -10.89 -8.00
N ARG A 116 -10.53 -9.66 -8.32
CA ARG A 116 -11.23 -8.73 -9.22
C ARG A 116 -10.27 -7.97 -10.15
N MET A 117 -9.29 -8.69 -10.68
CA MET A 117 -8.25 -8.11 -11.52
C MET A 117 -8.64 -8.14 -13.00
N ASP A 118 -8.36 -7.05 -13.71
CA ASP A 118 -8.45 -7.01 -15.17
C ASP A 118 -7.49 -8.01 -15.81
N ALA A 119 -7.83 -8.54 -16.98
CA ALA A 119 -7.09 -9.66 -17.59
C ALA A 119 -5.62 -9.32 -17.86
N ASP A 120 -5.34 -8.08 -18.20
CA ASP A 120 -4.04 -7.51 -18.59
C ASP A 120 -3.31 -6.76 -17.46
N ALA A 121 -3.92 -6.65 -16.27
CA ALA A 121 -3.36 -5.88 -15.16
C ALA A 121 -2.08 -6.50 -14.57
N MET A 122 -1.85 -7.80 -14.75
CA MET A 122 -0.68 -8.51 -14.21
C MET A 122 -0.25 -9.68 -15.11
N SER A 123 1.05 -9.78 -15.39
CA SER A 123 1.60 -10.90 -16.14
C SER A 123 1.44 -12.24 -15.42
N ILE A 124 1.43 -13.34 -16.14
CA ILE A 124 1.32 -14.70 -15.58
C ILE A 124 2.48 -14.98 -14.60
N THR A 125 3.68 -14.55 -14.93
CA THR A 125 4.87 -14.72 -14.07
C THR A 125 4.67 -14.00 -12.73
N HIS A 126 4.17 -12.76 -12.74
CA HIS A 126 3.87 -12.02 -11.51
C HIS A 126 2.73 -12.67 -10.70
N LYS A 127 1.71 -13.23 -11.37
CA LYS A 127 0.64 -13.97 -10.68
C LYS A 127 1.18 -15.20 -9.94
N ILE A 128 2.05 -15.98 -10.59
CA ILE A 128 2.68 -17.16 -9.97
C ILE A 128 3.58 -16.73 -8.81
N GLY A 129 4.43 -15.71 -9.00
CA GLY A 129 5.29 -15.18 -7.94
C GLY A 129 4.49 -14.70 -6.74
N ASN A 130 3.45 -13.91 -6.97
CA ASN A 130 2.55 -13.43 -5.92
C ASN A 130 1.84 -14.57 -5.16
N TRP A 131 1.37 -15.59 -5.90
CA TRP A 131 0.79 -16.79 -5.29
C TRP A 131 1.81 -17.52 -4.40
N GLY A 132 3.05 -17.71 -4.88
CA GLY A 132 4.11 -18.35 -4.11
C GLY A 132 4.46 -17.59 -2.82
N LEU A 133 4.61 -16.26 -2.90
CA LEU A 133 4.88 -15.41 -1.75
C LEU A 133 3.71 -15.42 -0.75
N THR A 134 2.48 -15.36 -1.25
CA THR A 134 1.28 -15.43 -0.40
C THR A 134 1.16 -16.79 0.30
N PHE A 135 1.44 -17.89 -0.42
CA PHE A 135 1.48 -19.22 0.17
C PHE A 135 2.55 -19.31 1.27
N GLY A 136 3.76 -18.81 1.01
CA GLY A 136 4.83 -18.73 2.02
C GLY A 136 4.44 -17.89 3.23
N THR A 137 3.84 -16.72 3.01
CA THR A 137 3.34 -15.84 4.08
C THR A 137 2.33 -16.58 4.98
N ASN A 138 1.35 -17.23 4.40
CA ASN A 138 0.34 -17.98 5.15
C ASN A 138 0.95 -19.16 5.91
N LEU A 139 1.83 -19.92 5.26
CA LEU A 139 2.46 -21.10 5.84
C LEU A 139 3.40 -20.73 7.01
N PHE A 140 4.28 -19.74 6.82
CA PHE A 140 5.30 -19.40 7.82
C PHE A 140 4.75 -18.61 8.99
N HIS A 141 3.71 -17.80 8.77
CA HIS A 141 3.17 -16.94 9.80
C HIS A 141 1.79 -17.37 10.33
N GLY A 142 1.18 -18.42 9.75
CA GLY A 142 -0.10 -18.95 10.23
C GLY A 142 -1.25 -17.95 10.09
N ILE A 143 -1.20 -17.08 9.08
CA ILE A 143 -2.28 -16.15 8.72
C ILE A 143 -3.01 -16.68 7.49
N ASN A 144 -4.15 -16.09 7.15
CA ASN A 144 -4.93 -16.50 5.98
C ASN A 144 -5.33 -15.28 5.16
N ILE A 145 -4.49 -14.94 4.20
CA ILE A 145 -4.72 -13.86 3.23
C ILE A 145 -4.57 -14.41 1.81
N LYS A 146 -5.14 -13.72 0.82
CA LYS A 146 -5.06 -14.09 -0.60
C LYS A 146 -4.01 -13.32 -1.38
N ASP A 147 -3.64 -12.12 -0.91
CA ASP A 147 -2.70 -11.23 -1.61
C ASP A 147 -1.70 -10.58 -0.64
N SER A 148 -0.56 -11.23 -0.44
CA SER A 148 0.49 -10.70 0.45
C SER A 148 1.17 -9.44 -0.10
N GLN A 149 1.12 -9.21 -1.42
CA GLN A 149 1.87 -8.15 -2.10
C GLN A 149 1.05 -6.89 -2.41
N SER A 150 -0.23 -6.84 -2.03
CA SER A 150 -1.04 -5.64 -2.25
C SER A 150 -0.56 -4.46 -1.41
N GLY A 151 -0.46 -3.28 -2.02
CA GLY A 151 -0.10 -2.00 -1.38
C GLY A 151 -1.28 -1.12 -1.00
N MET A 152 -2.52 -1.55 -1.25
CA MET A 152 -3.70 -0.79 -0.83
C MET A 152 -4.18 -1.24 0.55
N TRP A 153 -4.01 -0.36 1.54
CA TRP A 153 -4.45 -0.57 2.92
C TRP A 153 -5.28 0.62 3.40
N VAL A 154 -6.22 0.37 4.30
CA VAL A 154 -6.93 1.41 5.05
C VAL A 154 -6.93 1.02 6.52
N PHE A 155 -6.47 1.91 7.39
CA PHE A 155 -6.27 1.59 8.79
C PHE A 155 -6.35 2.82 9.70
N LYS A 156 -6.53 2.59 11.00
CA LYS A 156 -6.45 3.64 12.02
C LYS A 156 -5.01 4.06 12.26
N LYS A 157 -4.73 5.34 12.42
CA LYS A 157 -3.39 5.86 12.70
C LYS A 157 -2.68 5.11 13.85
N GLU A 158 -3.42 4.75 14.89
CA GLU A 158 -2.87 4.05 16.06
C GLU A 158 -2.26 2.67 15.76
N VAL A 159 -2.58 2.06 14.60
CA VAL A 159 -1.97 0.80 14.14
C VAL A 159 -0.47 0.95 14.00
N ILE A 160 0.02 2.12 13.56
CA ILE A 160 1.45 2.36 13.33
C ILE A 160 2.27 2.14 14.62
N SER A 161 1.75 2.52 15.76
CA SER A 161 2.42 2.33 17.06
C SER A 161 2.36 0.89 17.59
N LYS A 162 1.51 0.04 17.00
CA LYS A 162 1.28 -1.35 17.44
C LYS A 162 2.03 -2.36 16.59
N VAL A 163 2.62 -1.96 15.47
CA VAL A 163 3.34 -2.82 14.53
C VAL A 163 4.83 -2.49 14.52
N ASN A 164 5.66 -3.49 14.17
CA ASN A 164 7.10 -3.31 14.03
C ASN A 164 7.51 -3.49 12.58
N LEU A 165 7.58 -2.37 11.82
CA LEU A 165 7.92 -2.35 10.40
C LEU A 165 9.41 -2.06 10.22
N THR A 166 10.16 -3.06 9.83
CA THR A 166 11.62 -3.02 9.72
C THR A 166 12.10 -2.88 8.28
N SER A 167 11.37 -3.46 7.32
CA SER A 167 11.76 -3.46 5.91
C SER A 167 11.75 -2.06 5.29
N ASP A 168 12.80 -1.74 4.54
CA ASP A 168 12.86 -0.54 3.70
C ASP A 168 12.47 -0.82 2.23
N GLY A 169 12.39 -2.08 1.84
CA GLY A 169 12.09 -2.55 0.48
C GLY A 169 10.66 -3.01 0.27
N MET A 170 10.49 -3.78 -0.80
CA MET A 170 9.21 -4.38 -1.19
C MET A 170 8.59 -5.31 -0.12
N PRO A 171 9.39 -6.02 0.73
CA PRO A 171 8.82 -6.84 1.78
C PRO A 171 7.92 -6.10 2.77
N LEU A 172 7.93 -4.76 2.82
CA LEU A 172 7.03 -4.00 3.69
C LEU A 172 5.56 -4.36 3.47
N SER A 173 5.15 -4.66 2.24
CA SER A 173 3.76 -5.00 1.93
C SER A 173 3.28 -6.25 2.67
N GLU A 174 4.11 -7.30 2.67
CA GLU A 174 3.81 -8.52 3.41
C GLU A 174 4.05 -8.36 4.91
N GLU A 175 5.11 -7.63 5.30
CA GLU A 175 5.44 -7.36 6.70
C GLU A 175 4.26 -6.69 7.43
N PHE A 176 3.67 -5.66 6.84
CA PHE A 176 2.59 -4.93 7.47
C PHE A 176 1.35 -5.81 7.72
N LYS A 177 1.03 -6.70 6.78
CA LYS A 177 -0.04 -7.67 6.96
C LYS A 177 0.30 -8.69 8.04
N ILE A 178 1.50 -9.27 8.00
CA ILE A 178 1.96 -10.21 9.03
C ILE A 178 1.84 -9.55 10.42
N GLU A 179 2.38 -8.36 10.59
CA GLU A 179 2.31 -7.61 11.84
C GLU A 179 0.86 -7.36 12.28
N ALA A 180 0.00 -6.89 11.37
CA ALA A 180 -1.38 -6.59 11.68
C ALA A 180 -2.16 -7.84 12.15
N PHE A 181 -2.03 -8.95 11.43
CA PHE A 181 -2.74 -10.19 11.76
C PHE A 181 -2.16 -10.90 13.00
N LYS A 182 -0.83 -10.91 13.17
CA LYS A 182 -0.17 -11.61 14.28
C LYS A 182 -0.25 -10.86 15.62
N ARG A 183 -0.32 -9.52 15.59
CA ARG A 183 -0.43 -8.72 16.83
C ARG A 183 -1.87 -8.56 17.34
N GLY A 184 -2.81 -9.33 16.79
CA GLY A 184 -4.19 -9.39 17.29
C GLY A 184 -5.00 -8.11 16.95
N LEU A 185 -4.61 -7.35 15.93
CA LEU A 185 -5.44 -6.30 15.42
C LEU A 185 -6.69 -6.90 14.76
N ARG A 186 -7.81 -6.17 14.79
CA ARG A 186 -9.01 -6.54 14.04
C ARG A 186 -8.74 -6.24 12.56
N ALA A 187 -8.03 -7.17 11.92
CA ALA A 187 -7.55 -7.07 10.55
C ALA A 187 -8.35 -7.98 9.62
N VAL A 188 -8.71 -7.49 8.44
CA VAL A 188 -9.39 -8.26 7.41
C VAL A 188 -8.84 -7.94 6.03
N GLU A 189 -9.04 -8.88 5.10
CA GLU A 189 -8.76 -8.70 3.69
C GLU A 189 -10.08 -8.63 2.91
N ILE A 190 -10.20 -7.64 1.99
CA ILE A 190 -11.37 -7.49 1.11
C ILE A 190 -10.94 -7.38 -0.36
N PRO A 191 -11.74 -7.87 -1.32
CA PRO A 191 -11.41 -7.74 -2.73
C PRO A 191 -11.71 -6.34 -3.25
N VAL A 192 -10.79 -5.82 -4.09
CA VAL A 192 -10.97 -4.58 -4.85
C VAL A 192 -10.69 -4.81 -6.34
N PRO A 193 -11.26 -4.01 -7.25
CA PRO A 193 -10.81 -4.00 -8.64
C PRO A 193 -9.31 -3.68 -8.72
N PHE A 194 -8.64 -4.25 -9.72
CA PHE A 194 -7.24 -3.95 -10.00
C PHE A 194 -7.06 -3.81 -11.51
N HIS A 195 -6.58 -2.64 -11.93
CA HIS A 195 -6.56 -2.21 -13.32
C HIS A 195 -5.17 -2.31 -13.94
N ALA A 196 -5.10 -2.21 -15.25
CA ALA A 196 -3.82 -2.10 -15.95
C ALA A 196 -3.09 -0.82 -15.54
N ARG A 197 -1.76 -0.93 -15.37
CA ARG A 197 -0.88 0.18 -14.99
C ARG A 197 -0.76 1.20 -16.13
N VAL A 198 -0.69 2.46 -15.74
CA VAL A 198 -0.17 3.54 -16.57
C VAL A 198 1.31 3.76 -16.20
N GLY A 199 2.20 3.75 -17.20
CA GLY A 199 3.65 3.91 -17.00
C GLY A 199 4.42 2.57 -16.96
N GLU A 200 5.72 2.65 -16.66
CA GLU A 200 6.65 1.51 -16.72
C GLU A 200 6.67 0.70 -15.43
N VAL A 201 6.93 -0.61 -15.57
CA VAL A 201 7.16 -1.51 -14.42
C VAL A 201 8.59 -1.32 -13.93
N LYS A 202 8.77 -0.84 -12.71
CA LYS A 202 10.08 -0.54 -12.08
C LYS A 202 10.62 -1.68 -11.21
N LEU A 203 9.84 -2.75 -11.03
CA LEU A 203 10.19 -3.88 -10.18
C LEU A 203 11.09 -4.88 -10.92
N ASN A 204 12.16 -5.32 -10.25
CA ASN A 204 12.93 -6.49 -10.68
C ASN A 204 12.33 -7.75 -10.05
N THR A 205 11.44 -8.42 -10.79
CA THR A 205 10.63 -9.54 -10.30
C THR A 205 11.42 -10.64 -9.59
N TRP A 206 12.65 -10.95 -10.06
CA TRP A 206 13.44 -12.02 -9.49
C TRP A 206 14.18 -11.60 -8.22
N GLU A 207 14.82 -10.43 -8.23
CA GLU A 207 15.53 -9.92 -7.05
C GLU A 207 14.57 -9.63 -5.92
N ASP A 208 13.48 -8.91 -6.21
CA ASP A 208 12.45 -8.60 -5.23
C ASP A 208 11.78 -9.85 -4.68
N GLY A 209 11.51 -10.86 -5.53
CA GLY A 209 10.93 -12.13 -5.12
C GLY A 209 11.82 -12.92 -4.15
N ILE A 210 13.13 -12.99 -4.40
CA ILE A 210 14.10 -13.66 -3.50
C ILE A 210 14.20 -12.92 -2.16
N TRP A 211 14.27 -11.58 -2.19
CA TRP A 211 14.32 -10.77 -0.99
C TRP A 211 13.05 -10.90 -0.13
N ASN A 212 11.87 -10.91 -0.75
CA ASN A 212 10.60 -11.15 -0.07
C ASN A 212 10.60 -12.54 0.61
N LEU A 213 10.99 -13.59 -0.10
CA LEU A 213 11.02 -14.94 0.46
C LEU A 213 12.03 -15.06 1.64
N TRP A 214 13.21 -14.47 1.50
CA TRP A 214 14.20 -14.45 2.58
C TRP A 214 13.67 -13.69 3.80
N PHE A 215 13.00 -12.55 3.56
CA PHE A 215 12.38 -11.74 4.60
C PHE A 215 11.32 -12.53 5.37
N LEU A 216 10.44 -13.29 4.70
CA LEU A 216 9.41 -14.12 5.34
C LEU A 216 10.02 -15.09 6.36
N VAL A 217 11.14 -15.75 6.00
CA VAL A 217 11.81 -16.69 6.91
C VAL A 217 12.44 -15.97 8.10
N THR A 218 13.07 -14.82 7.87
CA THR A 218 13.72 -14.06 8.95
C THR A 218 12.71 -13.43 9.92
N LYS A 219 11.59 -12.95 9.38
CA LYS A 219 10.51 -12.34 10.18
C LYS A 219 9.83 -13.32 11.14
N MET A 220 9.91 -14.64 10.89
CA MET A 220 9.42 -15.64 11.85
C MET A 220 10.02 -15.51 13.24
N LYS A 221 11.24 -14.94 13.37
CA LYS A 221 11.90 -14.78 14.66
C LYS A 221 11.22 -13.77 15.57
N ASP A 222 10.51 -12.80 15.01
CA ASP A 222 9.84 -11.72 15.76
C ASP A 222 8.60 -12.23 16.52
N PHE A 223 8.12 -13.43 16.20
CA PHE A 223 6.89 -14.02 16.76
C PHE A 223 7.14 -15.37 17.48
N ARG A 224 8.40 -15.69 17.80
CA ARG A 224 8.81 -16.82 18.63
C ARG A 224 9.00 -16.38 20.11
#